data_e03df10b5c4d9da78d3efe3d65f6f37a
#
_entry.id   e03df10b5c4d9da78d3efe3d65f6f37a
#
_cell.length_a   1.000
_cell.length_b   1.000
_cell.length_c   1.000
_cell.angle_alpha   90.00
_cell.angle_beta   90.00
_cell.angle_gamma   90.00
#
_symmetry.space_group_name_H-M   'P 1'
#
loop_
_entity.id
_entity.type
_entity.pdbx_description
1 polymer ?
#
loop_
_entity_poly.entity_id
_entity_poly.type
_entity_poly.pdbx_seq_one_letter_code
_entity_poly.pdbx_strand_id
1 'polypeptide(L)'
;MSARELDAAGITDPALRASYERCRRLNAAHGRTYYLATLLLPPAKRPYVHALYGFARYADEIVDDLGSTLTAAEKADWLAGWGAQFLAGVRAGGSYDPIGRAVVDTVRRWDIPLALFEDFLASMRMDLTVTGYRTYADLMGYVWGSAAVIGLQMVPVLEPTVPRAVAEPYAVDLGVAFQLSNFIRDVGEDLRRGWVYLPGEDLELFGVDRPRLARGVVDGPIRRLLAFEIARTRELYRAAGPGVRLLHPTSRDCIETAIRLYGGILDEVERADYRVLDRRVAVGPARRARVAVPGLARAFAARRG
;
A
#
# COMPACT_ATOMS: atom_id res chain seq x y z
N MET A 1 -4.47 -19.76 -2.18
CA MET A 1 -3.05 -20.11 -1.96
C MET A 1 -2.90 -21.58 -2.32
N SER A 2 -1.84 -21.95 -2.99
CA SER A 2 -1.61 -23.38 -3.10
C SER A 2 -1.23 -23.89 -1.69
N ALA A 3 -1.69 -25.08 -1.31
CA ALA A 3 -1.24 -25.77 -0.10
C ALA A 3 0.31 -25.68 0.03
N ARG A 4 0.98 -25.73 -1.11
CA ARG A 4 2.44 -25.64 -1.26
C ARG A 4 3.06 -24.36 -0.68
N GLU A 5 2.36 -23.19 -0.72
CA GLU A 5 2.92 -21.95 -0.14
C GLU A 5 2.85 -21.95 1.38
N LEU A 6 1.76 -22.49 1.94
CA LEU A 6 1.59 -22.65 3.38
C LEU A 6 2.53 -23.71 3.93
N ASP A 7 2.71 -24.82 3.21
CA ASP A 7 3.66 -25.88 3.58
C ASP A 7 5.09 -25.35 3.58
N ALA A 8 5.47 -24.58 2.55
CA ALA A 8 6.78 -23.94 2.46
C ALA A 8 7.04 -22.93 3.59
N ALA A 9 5.99 -22.30 4.12
CA ALA A 9 6.07 -21.39 5.27
C ALA A 9 6.01 -22.10 6.62
N GLY A 10 5.83 -23.44 6.64
CA GLY A 10 5.68 -24.23 7.87
C GLY A 10 4.34 -24.02 8.60
N ILE A 11 3.33 -23.50 7.90
CA ILE A 11 2.01 -23.22 8.46
C ILE A 11 1.16 -24.49 8.36
N THR A 12 0.99 -25.21 9.46
CA THR A 12 0.32 -26.51 9.49
C THR A 12 -1.07 -26.48 10.13
N ASP A 13 -1.31 -25.60 11.11
CA ASP A 13 -2.62 -25.49 11.78
C ASP A 13 -3.73 -25.16 10.80
N PRO A 14 -4.83 -25.93 10.74
CA PRO A 14 -5.89 -25.75 9.75
C PRO A 14 -6.62 -24.40 9.87
N ALA A 15 -6.80 -23.87 11.08
CA ALA A 15 -7.50 -22.62 11.31
C ALA A 15 -6.61 -21.42 10.90
N LEU A 16 -5.31 -21.54 11.17
CA LEU A 16 -4.33 -20.54 10.72
C LEU A 16 -4.21 -20.54 9.16
N ARG A 17 -4.17 -21.72 8.55
CA ARG A 17 -4.18 -21.86 7.07
C ARG A 17 -5.41 -21.21 6.44
N ALA A 18 -6.58 -21.39 7.02
CA ALA A 18 -7.82 -20.75 6.55
C ALA A 18 -7.75 -19.23 6.65
N SER A 19 -7.15 -18.70 7.72
CA SER A 19 -6.94 -17.27 7.93
C SER A 19 -6.00 -16.67 6.86
N TYR A 20 -4.86 -17.28 6.60
CA TYR A 20 -3.94 -16.87 5.54
C TYR A 20 -4.58 -16.93 4.15
N GLU A 21 -5.40 -17.96 3.88
CA GLU A 21 -6.10 -18.06 2.61
C GLU A 21 -7.14 -16.95 2.43
N ARG A 22 -7.79 -16.52 3.51
CA ARG A 22 -8.69 -15.35 3.49
C ARG A 22 -7.92 -14.08 3.12
N CYS A 23 -6.78 -13.82 3.77
CA CYS A 23 -5.92 -12.67 3.45
C CYS A 23 -5.44 -12.70 1.99
N ARG A 24 -5.05 -13.88 1.47
CA ARG A 24 -4.66 -14.02 0.06
C ARG A 24 -5.81 -13.67 -0.88
N ARG A 25 -7.04 -14.11 -0.58
CA ARG A 25 -8.22 -13.79 -1.41
C ARG A 25 -8.47 -12.30 -1.46
N LEU A 26 -8.37 -11.58 -0.34
CA LEU A 26 -8.46 -10.13 -0.30
C LEU A 26 -7.37 -9.48 -1.18
N ASN A 27 -6.12 -9.93 -1.05
CA ASN A 27 -5.05 -9.39 -1.88
C ASN A 27 -5.26 -9.69 -3.38
N ALA A 28 -5.69 -10.87 -3.75
CA ALA A 28 -5.96 -11.23 -5.15
C ALA A 28 -7.13 -10.43 -5.75
N ALA A 29 -8.16 -10.16 -4.97
CA ALA A 29 -9.35 -9.44 -5.42
C ALA A 29 -9.08 -7.93 -5.59
N HIS A 30 -8.42 -7.31 -4.63
CA HIS A 30 -8.30 -5.85 -4.53
C HIS A 30 -6.89 -5.33 -4.85
N GLY A 31 -5.83 -6.09 -4.55
CA GLY A 31 -4.43 -5.71 -4.70
C GLY A 31 -3.74 -6.20 -5.96
N ARG A 32 -4.39 -6.14 -7.13
CA ARG A 32 -3.90 -6.78 -8.38
C ARG A 32 -2.41 -6.58 -8.66
N THR A 33 -1.88 -5.38 -8.46
CA THR A 33 -0.47 -5.06 -8.69
C THR A 33 0.42 -5.64 -7.58
N TYR A 34 0.01 -5.49 -6.32
CA TYR A 34 0.72 -6.05 -5.17
C TYR A 34 0.71 -7.59 -5.21
N TYR A 35 -0.44 -8.19 -5.53
CA TYR A 35 -0.56 -9.63 -5.68
C TYR A 35 0.42 -10.17 -6.73
N LEU A 36 0.48 -9.52 -7.91
CA LEU A 36 1.39 -9.91 -8.97
C LEU A 36 2.87 -9.81 -8.53
N ALA A 37 3.26 -8.74 -7.85
CA ALA A 37 4.60 -8.58 -7.30
C ALA A 37 4.90 -9.64 -6.22
N THR A 38 3.94 -9.95 -5.35
CA THR A 38 4.08 -10.98 -4.30
C THR A 38 4.40 -12.36 -4.89
N LEU A 39 3.90 -12.69 -6.09
CA LEU A 39 4.22 -13.97 -6.74
C LEU A 39 5.70 -14.12 -7.09
N LEU A 40 6.48 -13.04 -7.11
CA LEU A 40 7.92 -13.07 -7.32
C LEU A 40 8.69 -13.46 -6.06
N LEU A 41 8.09 -13.35 -4.88
CA LEU A 41 8.70 -13.82 -3.62
C LEU A 41 8.78 -15.35 -3.56
N PRO A 42 9.72 -15.91 -2.78
CA PRO A 42 9.70 -17.31 -2.43
C PRO A 42 8.35 -17.75 -1.84
N PRO A 43 7.87 -18.96 -2.14
CA PRO A 43 6.59 -19.45 -1.62
C PRO A 43 6.43 -19.27 -0.11
N ALA A 44 7.51 -19.49 0.66
CA ALA A 44 7.53 -19.36 2.12
C ALA A 44 7.25 -17.94 2.64
N LYS A 45 7.48 -16.88 1.85
CA LYS A 45 7.27 -15.47 2.26
C LYS A 45 5.88 -14.95 1.91
N ARG A 46 5.25 -15.49 0.87
CA ARG A 46 3.98 -14.97 0.31
C ARG A 46 2.84 -14.91 1.30
N PRO A 47 2.63 -15.94 2.18
CA PRO A 47 1.56 -15.89 3.16
C PRO A 47 1.61 -14.66 4.05
N TYR A 48 2.79 -14.28 4.50
CA TYR A 48 2.99 -13.14 5.40
C TYR A 48 2.69 -11.80 4.71
N VAL A 49 3.08 -11.64 3.45
CA VAL A 49 2.72 -10.46 2.65
C VAL A 49 1.21 -10.38 2.44
N HIS A 50 0.55 -11.52 2.20
CA HIS A 50 -0.91 -11.55 2.08
C HIS A 50 -1.59 -11.20 3.41
N ALA A 51 -1.03 -11.58 4.55
CA ALA A 51 -1.56 -11.23 5.86
C ALA A 51 -1.49 -9.71 6.10
N LEU A 52 -0.33 -9.08 5.86
CA LEU A 52 -0.16 -7.63 6.01
C LEU A 52 -1.11 -6.86 5.07
N TYR A 53 -1.23 -7.29 3.82
CA TYR A 53 -2.20 -6.71 2.89
C TYR A 53 -3.65 -6.90 3.39
N GLY A 54 -3.98 -8.10 3.88
CA GLY A 54 -5.29 -8.42 4.42
C GLY A 54 -5.69 -7.53 5.60
N PHE A 55 -4.74 -7.23 6.49
CA PHE A 55 -4.95 -6.32 7.60
C PHE A 55 -5.27 -4.90 7.11
N ALA A 56 -4.41 -4.35 6.26
CA ALA A 56 -4.60 -2.99 5.74
C ALA A 56 -5.93 -2.87 4.97
N ARG A 57 -6.21 -3.83 4.08
CA ARG A 57 -7.42 -3.82 3.26
C ARG A 57 -8.70 -3.97 4.07
N TYR A 58 -8.69 -4.77 5.13
CA TYR A 58 -9.86 -4.98 5.97
C TYR A 58 -10.24 -3.73 6.76
N ALA A 59 -9.24 -3.01 7.29
CA ALA A 59 -9.46 -1.72 7.94
C ALA A 59 -9.99 -0.66 6.96
N ASP A 60 -9.39 -0.58 5.77
CA ASP A 60 -9.75 0.31 4.68
C ASP A 60 -11.21 0.05 4.20
N GLU A 61 -11.62 -1.23 4.03
CA GLU A 61 -12.99 -1.56 3.62
C GLU A 61 -14.05 -1.02 4.58
N ILE A 62 -13.78 -0.97 5.87
CA ILE A 62 -14.73 -0.47 6.85
C ILE A 62 -14.85 1.05 6.81
N VAL A 63 -13.72 1.72 6.63
CA VAL A 63 -13.68 3.18 6.50
C VAL A 63 -14.37 3.60 5.20
N ASP A 64 -14.03 2.95 4.09
CA ASP A 64 -14.40 3.31 2.72
C ASP A 64 -15.78 2.79 2.27
N ASP A 65 -16.45 1.92 3.04
CA ASP A 65 -17.74 1.35 2.63
C ASP A 65 -18.83 2.45 2.56
N LEU A 66 -19.07 2.92 1.34
CA LEU A 66 -20.12 3.91 1.04
C LEU A 66 -21.54 3.30 1.11
N GLY A 67 -21.65 1.97 1.05
CA GLY A 67 -22.93 1.24 1.22
C GLY A 67 -23.29 0.98 2.68
N SER A 68 -22.37 1.24 3.59
CA SER A 68 -22.56 1.08 5.02
C SER A 68 -23.60 2.07 5.57
N THR A 69 -24.49 1.57 6.40
CA THR A 69 -25.43 2.41 7.17
C THR A 69 -24.81 3.01 8.43
N LEU A 70 -23.54 2.66 8.74
CA LEU A 70 -22.83 3.14 9.92
C LEU A 70 -22.43 4.60 9.73
N THR A 71 -22.60 5.39 10.78
CA THR A 71 -22.07 6.74 10.89
C THR A 71 -20.55 6.73 11.02
N ALA A 72 -19.90 7.90 10.79
CA ALA A 72 -18.45 8.02 11.00
C ALA A 72 -18.03 7.68 12.44
N ALA A 73 -18.86 8.03 13.44
CA ALA A 73 -18.61 7.68 14.84
C ALA A 73 -18.66 6.16 15.07
N GLU A 74 -19.68 5.47 14.56
CA GLU A 74 -19.80 4.02 14.67
C GLU A 74 -18.66 3.29 13.94
N LYS A 75 -18.23 3.77 12.77
CA LYS A 75 -17.03 3.26 12.08
C LYS A 75 -15.77 3.47 12.92
N ALA A 76 -15.62 4.64 13.58
CA ALA A 76 -14.49 4.93 14.46
C ALA A 76 -14.46 3.99 15.67
N ASP A 77 -15.60 3.76 16.31
CA ASP A 77 -15.75 2.85 17.46
C ASP A 77 -15.43 1.40 17.05
N TRP A 78 -15.94 0.99 15.90
CA TRP A 78 -15.65 -0.33 15.35
C TRP A 78 -14.14 -0.50 15.08
N LEU A 79 -13.52 0.47 14.39
CA LEU A 79 -12.09 0.43 14.09
C LEU A 79 -11.23 0.41 15.36
N ALA A 80 -11.63 1.19 16.39
CA ALA A 80 -10.97 1.22 17.68
C ALA A 80 -11.09 -0.13 18.40
N GLY A 81 -12.29 -0.72 18.44
CA GLY A 81 -12.54 -2.02 19.05
C GLY A 81 -11.78 -3.16 18.38
N TRP A 82 -11.82 -3.21 17.04
CA TRP A 82 -11.09 -4.19 16.25
C TRP A 82 -9.57 -4.03 16.42
N GLY A 83 -9.07 -2.80 16.36
CA GLY A 83 -7.66 -2.50 16.59
C GLY A 83 -7.18 -2.92 17.98
N ALA A 84 -7.96 -2.63 19.02
CA ALA A 84 -7.65 -3.05 20.39
C ALA A 84 -7.61 -4.57 20.55
N GLN A 85 -8.56 -5.30 19.93
CA GLN A 85 -8.58 -6.76 19.91
C GLN A 85 -7.36 -7.33 19.19
N PHE A 86 -6.97 -6.74 18.05
CA PHE A 86 -5.78 -7.13 17.32
C PHE A 86 -4.52 -6.96 18.16
N LEU A 87 -4.30 -5.78 18.75
CA LEU A 87 -3.13 -5.49 19.58
C LEU A 87 -3.07 -6.40 20.83
N ALA A 88 -4.21 -6.65 21.46
CA ALA A 88 -4.30 -7.60 22.57
C ALA A 88 -3.96 -9.04 22.09
N GLY A 89 -4.44 -9.43 20.92
CA GLY A 89 -4.15 -10.73 20.30
C GLY A 89 -2.67 -10.93 20.03
N VAL A 90 -1.95 -9.90 19.55
CA VAL A 90 -0.48 -10.01 19.35
C VAL A 90 0.24 -10.22 20.69
N ARG A 91 -0.15 -9.47 21.74
CA ARG A 91 0.44 -9.61 23.08
C ARG A 91 0.15 -10.99 23.68
N ALA A 92 -1.07 -11.51 23.50
CA ALA A 92 -1.49 -12.83 23.98
C ALA A 92 -0.98 -14.00 23.11
N GLY A 93 -0.57 -13.73 21.87
CA GLY A 93 -0.07 -14.74 20.94
C GLY A 93 -1.15 -15.47 20.16
N GLY A 94 -2.36 -14.92 20.04
CA GLY A 94 -3.45 -15.52 19.28
C GLY A 94 -4.59 -14.56 19.00
N SER A 95 -5.45 -14.93 18.06
CA SER A 95 -6.66 -14.17 17.72
C SER A 95 -7.77 -15.12 17.24
N TYR A 96 -9.01 -14.78 17.54
CA TYR A 96 -10.18 -15.45 17.01
C TYR A 96 -10.68 -14.80 15.72
N ASP A 97 -10.23 -13.57 15.42
CA ASP A 97 -10.57 -12.88 14.18
C ASP A 97 -10.00 -13.63 12.96
N PRO A 98 -10.80 -13.88 11.91
CA PRO A 98 -10.36 -14.66 10.75
C PRO A 98 -9.23 -14.03 9.92
N ILE A 99 -8.99 -12.72 10.04
CA ILE A 99 -7.85 -12.02 9.42
C ILE A 99 -6.77 -11.83 10.48
N GLY A 100 -7.15 -11.38 11.67
CA GLY A 100 -6.26 -11.11 12.79
C GLY A 100 -5.38 -12.30 13.16
N ARG A 101 -5.87 -13.55 13.04
CA ARG A 101 -5.08 -14.74 13.34
C ARG A 101 -3.82 -14.85 12.47
N ALA A 102 -3.94 -14.67 11.14
CA ALA A 102 -2.79 -14.69 10.23
C ALA A 102 -1.85 -13.49 10.47
N VAL A 103 -2.41 -12.33 10.82
CA VAL A 103 -1.61 -11.12 11.08
C VAL A 103 -0.84 -11.25 12.39
N VAL A 104 -1.47 -11.75 13.46
CA VAL A 104 -0.81 -12.03 14.75
C VAL A 104 0.36 -12.99 14.57
N ASP A 105 0.16 -14.10 13.85
CA ASP A 105 1.22 -15.06 13.51
C ASP A 105 2.35 -14.38 12.73
N THR A 106 2.02 -13.57 11.72
CA THR A 106 2.98 -12.82 10.90
C THR A 106 3.80 -11.86 11.76
N VAL A 107 3.15 -11.05 12.60
CA VAL A 107 3.81 -10.07 13.49
C VAL A 107 4.81 -10.75 14.40
N ARG A 108 4.41 -11.86 15.02
CA ARG A 108 5.28 -12.61 15.95
C ARG A 108 6.41 -13.33 15.21
N ARG A 109 6.11 -13.92 14.06
CA ARG A 109 7.10 -14.65 13.26
C ARG A 109 8.25 -13.77 12.78
N TRP A 110 7.92 -12.51 12.42
CA TRP A 110 8.85 -11.57 11.81
C TRP A 110 9.29 -10.45 12.75
N ASP A 111 8.86 -10.48 14.00
CA ASP A 111 9.15 -9.44 15.00
C ASP A 111 8.86 -8.03 14.46
N ILE A 112 7.63 -7.83 14.00
CA ILE A 112 7.19 -6.53 13.45
C ILE A 112 6.73 -5.65 14.61
N PRO A 113 7.24 -4.40 14.73
CA PRO A 113 6.86 -3.50 15.83
C PRO A 113 5.35 -3.18 15.82
N LEU A 114 4.69 -3.32 16.99
CA LEU A 114 3.26 -3.03 17.13
C LEU A 114 2.92 -1.57 16.85
N ALA A 115 3.80 -0.65 17.18
CA ALA A 115 3.61 0.78 16.92
C ALA A 115 3.26 1.06 15.45
N LEU A 116 3.79 0.28 14.49
CA LEU A 116 3.48 0.44 13.08
C LEU A 116 2.01 0.14 12.75
N PHE A 117 1.37 -0.72 13.52
CA PHE A 117 -0.06 -1.01 13.38
C PHE A 117 -0.92 0.03 14.10
N GLU A 118 -0.45 0.56 15.22
CA GLU A 118 -1.10 1.66 15.96
C GLU A 118 -1.14 2.92 15.10
N ASP A 119 -0.02 3.29 14.46
CA ASP A 119 0.08 4.41 13.53
C ASP A 119 -0.82 4.23 12.30
N PHE A 120 -0.86 3.01 11.73
CA PHE A 120 -1.77 2.71 10.62
C PHE A 120 -3.24 2.92 11.02
N LEU A 121 -3.66 2.38 12.16
CA LEU A 121 -5.03 2.54 12.66
C LEU A 121 -5.36 4.00 12.99
N ALA A 122 -4.37 4.79 13.42
CA ALA A 122 -4.54 6.22 13.63
C ALA A 122 -4.84 6.96 12.32
N SER A 123 -4.10 6.66 11.23
CA SER A 123 -4.37 7.25 9.91
C SER A 123 -5.72 6.80 9.33
N MET A 124 -6.13 5.55 9.53
CA MET A 124 -7.46 5.09 9.09
C MET A 124 -8.59 5.84 9.80
N ARG A 125 -8.40 6.24 11.06
CA ARG A 125 -9.36 7.11 11.76
C ARG A 125 -9.43 8.52 11.18
N MET A 126 -8.31 9.06 10.66
CA MET A 126 -8.31 10.38 10.01
C MET A 126 -9.22 10.39 8.77
N ASP A 127 -9.27 9.30 7.98
CA ASP A 127 -10.12 9.20 6.80
C ASP A 127 -11.63 9.33 7.09
N LEU A 128 -12.06 9.15 8.34
CA LEU A 128 -13.45 9.33 8.74
C LEU A 128 -13.87 10.80 8.85
N THR A 129 -12.92 11.74 9.00
CA THR A 129 -13.22 13.14 9.31
C THR A 129 -12.41 14.14 8.50
N VAL A 130 -11.22 13.79 8.02
CA VAL A 130 -10.32 14.69 7.29
C VAL A 130 -10.52 14.50 5.78
N THR A 131 -10.93 15.56 5.10
CA THR A 131 -11.23 15.53 3.65
C THR A 131 -10.18 16.26 2.80
N GLY A 132 -9.08 16.72 3.41
CA GLY A 132 -7.97 17.38 2.71
C GLY A 132 -6.93 17.90 3.69
N TYR A 133 -5.78 18.24 3.19
CA TYR A 133 -4.59 18.65 3.95
C TYR A 133 -4.13 20.01 3.48
N ARG A 134 -3.83 20.91 4.44
CA ARG A 134 -3.45 22.30 4.12
C ARG A 134 -2.05 22.36 3.50
N THR A 135 -1.10 21.60 4.05
CA THR A 135 0.30 21.58 3.60
C THR A 135 0.71 20.17 3.22
N TYR A 136 1.82 20.06 2.48
CA TYR A 136 2.46 18.77 2.22
C TYR A 136 2.91 18.09 3.53
N ALA A 137 3.37 18.85 4.51
CA ALA A 137 3.74 18.29 5.82
C ALA A 137 2.53 17.67 6.54
N ASP A 138 1.35 18.32 6.49
CA ASP A 138 0.12 17.76 7.06
C ASP A 138 -0.27 16.45 6.35
N LEU A 139 -0.17 16.42 5.00
CA LEU A 139 -0.40 15.21 4.22
C LEU A 139 0.58 14.09 4.62
N MET A 140 1.87 14.41 4.82
CA MET A 140 2.88 13.42 5.23
C MET A 140 2.59 12.84 6.61
N GLY A 141 1.95 13.58 7.53
CA GLY A 141 1.46 13.05 8.80
C GLY A 141 0.43 11.92 8.61
N TYR A 142 -0.48 12.07 7.64
CA TYR A 142 -1.42 11.02 7.26
C TYR A 142 -0.72 9.87 6.49
N VAL A 143 0.12 10.19 5.52
CA VAL A 143 0.81 9.20 4.67
C VAL A 143 1.80 8.36 5.47
N TRP A 144 2.32 8.86 6.58
CA TRP A 144 3.11 8.07 7.52
C TRP A 144 2.36 6.79 7.92
N GLY A 145 1.17 6.91 8.50
CA GLY A 145 0.41 5.74 8.96
C GLY A 145 -0.26 4.99 7.81
N SER A 146 -0.79 5.67 6.79
CA SER A 146 -1.52 5.00 5.70
C SER A 146 -0.61 4.26 4.71
N ALA A 147 0.70 4.57 4.66
CA ALA A 147 1.60 3.97 3.66
C ALA A 147 3.03 3.72 4.15
N ALA A 148 3.70 4.68 4.79
CA ALA A 148 5.10 4.51 5.20
C ALA A 148 5.27 3.33 6.17
N VAL A 149 4.40 3.21 7.18
CA VAL A 149 4.43 2.08 8.12
C VAL A 149 4.16 0.73 7.46
N ILE A 150 3.40 0.68 6.36
CA ILE A 150 3.21 -0.56 5.57
C ILE A 150 4.55 -0.98 4.95
N GLY A 151 5.31 -0.02 4.41
CA GLY A 151 6.67 -0.26 3.95
C GLY A 151 7.55 -0.86 5.05
N LEU A 152 7.51 -0.27 6.25
CA LEU A 152 8.26 -0.74 7.41
C LEU A 152 7.83 -2.14 7.88
N GLN A 153 6.53 -2.44 7.89
CA GLN A 153 6.01 -3.78 8.20
C GLN A 153 6.52 -4.85 7.23
N MET A 154 6.78 -4.47 5.97
CA MET A 154 7.30 -5.38 4.95
C MET A 154 8.79 -5.68 5.09
N VAL A 155 9.61 -4.76 5.66
CA VAL A 155 11.08 -4.90 5.75
C VAL A 155 11.51 -6.23 6.35
N PRO A 156 10.99 -6.68 7.52
CA PRO A 156 11.39 -7.96 8.10
C PRO A 156 11.12 -9.17 7.18
N VAL A 157 9.96 -9.18 6.52
CA VAL A 157 9.54 -10.26 5.61
C VAL A 157 10.43 -10.32 4.36
N LEU A 158 10.92 -9.17 3.91
CA LEU A 158 11.82 -9.07 2.76
C LEU A 158 13.28 -9.45 3.10
N GLU A 159 13.58 -9.59 4.39
CA GLU A 159 14.89 -10.02 4.93
C GLU A 159 16.04 -9.16 4.38
N PRO A 160 16.23 -7.94 4.89
CA PRO A 160 17.37 -7.13 4.49
C PRO A 160 18.70 -7.83 4.86
N THR A 161 19.71 -7.68 4.01
CA THR A 161 21.08 -8.21 4.22
C THR A 161 21.94 -7.30 5.10
N VAL A 162 21.35 -6.23 5.61
CA VAL A 162 21.91 -5.23 6.52
C VAL A 162 20.98 -5.07 7.72
N PRO A 163 21.39 -4.40 8.81
CA PRO A 163 20.48 -4.07 9.90
C PRO A 163 19.21 -3.37 9.39
N ARG A 164 18.03 -3.72 9.93
CA ARG A 164 16.73 -3.17 9.49
C ARG A 164 16.74 -1.65 9.42
N ALA A 165 17.31 -0.98 10.43
CA ALA A 165 17.40 0.48 10.49
C ALA A 165 18.11 1.12 9.28
N VAL A 166 18.96 0.38 8.57
CA VAL A 166 19.61 0.85 7.33
C VAL A 166 18.70 0.73 6.12
N ALA A 167 17.79 -0.25 6.10
CA ALA A 167 16.85 -0.48 5.00
C ALA A 167 15.53 0.32 5.16
N GLU A 168 15.14 0.62 6.40
CA GLU A 168 13.86 1.27 6.72
C GLU A 168 13.61 2.62 6.03
N PRO A 169 14.59 3.57 5.96
CA PRO A 169 14.36 4.84 5.26
C PRO A 169 13.92 4.65 3.80
N TYR A 170 14.50 3.70 3.09
CA TYR A 170 14.13 3.39 1.70
C TYR A 170 12.74 2.77 1.58
N ALA A 171 12.33 2.00 2.60
CA ALA A 171 10.98 1.43 2.65
C ALA A 171 9.92 2.51 2.93
N VAL A 172 10.24 3.50 3.76
CA VAL A 172 9.42 4.69 4.01
C VAL A 172 9.21 5.47 2.71
N ASP A 173 10.31 5.86 2.03
CA ASP A 173 10.24 6.61 0.78
C ASP A 173 9.41 5.86 -0.28
N LEU A 174 9.57 4.55 -0.36
CA LEU A 174 8.82 3.72 -1.31
C LEU A 174 7.34 3.64 -0.96
N GLY A 175 6.99 3.47 0.31
CA GLY A 175 5.61 3.49 0.78
C GLY A 175 4.92 4.80 0.44
N VAL A 176 5.57 5.93 0.76
CA VAL A 176 5.10 7.28 0.41
C VAL A 176 4.93 7.42 -1.10
N ALA A 177 5.93 7.02 -1.91
CA ALA A 177 5.87 7.11 -3.37
C ALA A 177 4.69 6.32 -3.96
N PHE A 178 4.39 5.14 -3.42
CA PHE A 178 3.23 4.35 -3.83
C PHE A 178 1.93 5.06 -3.53
N GLN A 179 1.80 5.66 -2.34
CA GLN A 179 0.59 6.35 -1.93
C GLN A 179 0.35 7.62 -2.73
N LEU A 180 1.38 8.46 -2.92
CA LEU A 180 1.28 9.65 -3.77
C LEU A 180 0.92 9.28 -5.22
N SER A 181 1.45 8.17 -5.75
CA SER A 181 1.05 7.67 -7.08
C SER A 181 -0.43 7.30 -7.15
N ASN A 182 -1.00 6.74 -6.06
CA ASN A 182 -2.42 6.47 -5.96
C ASN A 182 -3.23 7.77 -5.93
N PHE A 183 -2.85 8.73 -5.10
CA PHE A 183 -3.55 10.03 -5.01
C PHE A 183 -3.54 10.77 -6.35
N ILE A 184 -2.42 10.83 -7.06
CA ILE A 184 -2.33 11.45 -8.38
C ILE A 184 -3.24 10.74 -9.40
N ARG A 185 -3.31 9.41 -9.36
CA ARG A 185 -4.17 8.61 -10.24
C ARG A 185 -5.65 8.82 -9.97
N ASP A 186 -6.00 8.90 -8.69
CA ASP A 186 -7.37 8.78 -8.23
C ASP A 186 -8.03 10.15 -7.92
N VAL A 187 -7.37 11.30 -8.21
CA VAL A 187 -7.86 12.67 -7.92
C VAL A 187 -9.33 12.85 -8.25
N GLY A 188 -9.79 12.41 -9.43
CA GLY A 188 -11.17 12.56 -9.85
C GLY A 188 -12.14 11.63 -9.09
N GLU A 189 -11.69 10.44 -8.70
CA GLU A 189 -12.47 9.50 -7.90
C GLU A 189 -12.61 10.00 -6.45
N ASP A 190 -11.50 10.44 -5.85
CA ASP A 190 -11.44 10.96 -4.49
C ASP A 190 -12.28 12.23 -4.36
N LEU A 191 -12.18 13.12 -5.34
CA LEU A 191 -12.99 14.36 -5.39
C LEU A 191 -14.50 14.07 -5.39
N ARG A 192 -14.94 13.05 -6.14
CA ARG A 192 -16.38 12.66 -6.16
C ARG A 192 -16.84 12.09 -4.81
N ARG A 193 -15.91 11.53 -4.04
CA ARG A 193 -16.15 11.05 -2.67
C ARG A 193 -16.01 12.15 -1.62
N GLY A 194 -15.57 13.36 -2.00
CA GLY A 194 -15.39 14.51 -1.13
C GLY A 194 -13.96 14.73 -0.61
N TRP A 195 -13.00 13.89 -1.01
CA TRP A 195 -11.58 14.00 -0.58
C TRP A 195 -10.72 14.70 -1.62
N VAL A 196 -9.73 15.46 -1.15
CA VAL A 196 -8.65 16.00 -1.98
C VAL A 196 -7.33 15.79 -1.24
N TYR A 197 -6.54 14.83 -1.70
CA TYR A 197 -5.23 14.50 -1.11
C TYR A 197 -4.08 15.35 -1.69
N LEU A 198 -4.34 16.20 -2.71
CA LEU A 198 -3.36 17.18 -3.15
C LEU A 198 -3.24 18.29 -2.10
N PRO A 199 -2.02 18.68 -1.66
CA PRO A 199 -1.83 19.71 -0.63
C PRO A 199 -2.48 21.05 -1.01
N GLY A 200 -3.16 21.70 -0.06
CA GLY A 200 -3.80 23.00 -0.27
C GLY A 200 -2.81 24.07 -0.73
N GLU A 201 -1.59 24.10 -0.14
CA GLU A 201 -0.52 25.02 -0.54
C GLU A 201 -0.09 24.83 -2.01
N ASP A 202 -0.07 23.59 -2.51
CA ASP A 202 0.24 23.31 -3.91
C ASP A 202 -0.94 23.72 -4.82
N LEU A 203 -2.18 23.48 -4.39
CA LEU A 203 -3.36 23.96 -5.08
C LEU A 203 -3.31 25.50 -5.25
N GLU A 204 -3.01 26.22 -4.17
CA GLU A 204 -2.89 27.69 -4.17
C GLU A 204 -1.75 28.16 -5.08
N LEU A 205 -0.57 27.49 -4.99
CA LEU A 205 0.62 27.82 -5.79
C LEU A 205 0.32 27.79 -7.30
N PHE A 206 -0.51 26.84 -7.74
CA PHE A 206 -0.86 26.70 -9.16
C PHE A 206 -2.19 27.37 -9.55
N GLY A 207 -2.85 28.07 -8.62
CA GLY A 207 -4.14 28.74 -8.86
C GLY A 207 -5.26 27.74 -9.16
N VAL A 208 -5.26 26.59 -8.46
CA VAL A 208 -6.27 25.54 -8.58
C VAL A 208 -7.08 25.49 -7.28
N ASP A 209 -8.38 25.31 -7.40
CA ASP A 209 -9.29 25.13 -6.27
C ASP A 209 -10.22 23.92 -6.51
N ARG A 210 -10.96 23.50 -5.47
CA ARG A 210 -11.94 22.41 -5.58
C ARG A 210 -12.98 22.63 -6.67
N PRO A 211 -13.62 23.83 -6.83
CA PRO A 211 -14.52 24.10 -7.91
C PRO A 211 -13.90 23.92 -9.31
N ARG A 212 -12.63 24.30 -9.48
CA ARG A 212 -11.90 24.11 -10.74
C ARG A 212 -11.67 22.62 -11.04
N LEU A 213 -11.25 21.83 -10.05
CA LEU A 213 -11.11 20.39 -10.18
C LEU A 213 -12.46 19.73 -10.51
N ALA A 214 -13.54 20.18 -9.88
CA ALA A 214 -14.89 19.64 -10.07
C ALA A 214 -15.46 19.83 -11.49
N ARG A 215 -14.86 20.72 -12.31
CA ARG A 215 -15.23 20.84 -13.74
C ARG A 215 -14.88 19.58 -14.54
N GLY A 216 -14.03 18.70 -14.01
CA GLY A 216 -13.63 17.45 -14.68
C GLY A 216 -12.72 17.65 -15.90
N VAL A 217 -12.24 18.88 -16.15
CA VAL A 217 -11.39 19.22 -17.30
C VAL A 217 -10.01 19.63 -16.82
N VAL A 218 -8.97 18.99 -17.37
CA VAL A 218 -7.58 19.33 -17.09
C VAL A 218 -7.14 20.50 -17.96
N ASP A 219 -7.06 21.67 -17.36
CA ASP A 219 -6.54 22.89 -17.98
C ASP A 219 -5.05 23.12 -17.67
N GLY A 220 -4.49 24.24 -18.12
CA GLY A 220 -3.07 24.56 -17.97
C GLY A 220 -2.57 24.57 -16.50
N PRO A 221 -3.26 25.26 -15.57
CA PRO A 221 -2.93 25.22 -14.14
C PRO A 221 -2.97 23.81 -13.52
N ILE A 222 -4.05 23.06 -13.76
CA ILE A 222 -4.19 21.68 -13.24
C ILE A 222 -3.07 20.78 -13.79
N ARG A 223 -2.74 20.92 -15.09
CA ARG A 223 -1.63 20.18 -15.69
C ARG A 223 -0.31 20.46 -15.01
N ARG A 224 0.01 21.74 -14.73
CA ARG A 224 1.25 22.12 -14.04
C ARG A 224 1.30 21.58 -12.62
N LEU A 225 0.19 21.64 -11.89
CA LEU A 225 0.07 21.04 -10.56
C LEU A 225 0.35 19.53 -10.60
N LEU A 226 -0.33 18.78 -11.46
CA LEU A 226 -0.14 17.33 -11.56
C LEU A 226 1.29 16.97 -12.01
N ALA A 227 1.89 17.75 -12.92
CA ALA A 227 3.28 17.55 -13.31
C ALA A 227 4.26 17.79 -12.15
N PHE A 228 4.00 18.79 -11.31
CA PHE A 228 4.77 19.06 -10.10
C PHE A 228 4.67 17.90 -9.09
N GLU A 229 3.46 17.41 -8.82
CA GLU A 229 3.25 16.28 -7.92
C GLU A 229 3.89 14.97 -8.44
N ILE A 230 3.85 14.75 -9.75
CA ILE A 230 4.55 13.62 -10.39
C ILE A 230 6.05 13.77 -10.22
N ALA A 231 6.61 14.96 -10.41
CA ALA A 231 8.04 15.19 -10.22
C ALA A 231 8.48 14.91 -8.78
N ARG A 232 7.74 15.45 -7.78
CA ARG A 232 7.96 15.17 -6.35
C ARG A 232 7.93 13.67 -6.04
N THR A 233 6.92 12.97 -6.56
CA THR A 233 6.76 11.52 -6.34
C THR A 233 7.91 10.71 -6.97
N ARG A 234 8.40 11.12 -8.14
CA ARG A 234 9.56 10.48 -8.80
C ARG A 234 10.86 10.67 -8.02
N GLU A 235 11.04 11.77 -7.28
CA GLU A 235 12.19 11.94 -6.39
C GLU A 235 12.19 10.85 -5.31
N LEU A 236 11.04 10.56 -4.69
CA LEU A 236 10.91 9.50 -3.70
C LEU A 236 11.24 8.12 -4.30
N TYR A 237 10.78 7.82 -5.51
CA TYR A 237 11.18 6.57 -6.18
C TYR A 237 12.69 6.48 -6.42
N ARG A 238 13.33 7.61 -6.76
CA ARG A 238 14.79 7.67 -6.92
C ARG A 238 15.53 7.48 -5.60
N ALA A 239 15.05 8.12 -4.54
CA ALA A 239 15.59 7.95 -3.19
C ALA A 239 15.44 6.50 -2.69
N ALA A 240 14.28 5.88 -2.90
CA ALA A 240 14.01 4.50 -2.50
C ALA A 240 14.81 3.43 -3.27
N GLY A 241 15.19 3.72 -4.52
CA GLY A 241 15.82 2.76 -5.44
C GLY A 241 17.01 1.98 -4.88
N PRO A 242 18.00 2.63 -4.26
CA PRO A 242 19.17 1.95 -3.67
C PRO A 242 18.80 0.90 -2.61
N GLY A 243 17.70 1.07 -1.89
CA GLY A 243 17.21 0.18 -0.85
C GLY A 243 16.93 -1.25 -1.36
N VAL A 244 16.60 -1.42 -2.63
CA VAL A 244 16.35 -2.74 -3.21
C VAL A 244 17.55 -3.67 -3.09
N ARG A 245 18.77 -3.12 -3.24
CA ARG A 245 20.01 -3.90 -3.14
C ARG A 245 20.31 -4.38 -1.73
N LEU A 246 19.71 -3.74 -0.72
CA LEU A 246 19.86 -4.09 0.69
C LEU A 246 18.96 -5.29 1.10
N LEU A 247 18.01 -5.67 0.27
CA LEU A 247 17.12 -6.80 0.52
C LEU A 247 17.77 -8.14 0.16
N HIS A 248 17.25 -9.22 0.77
CA HIS A 248 17.63 -10.57 0.36
C HIS A 248 17.48 -10.75 -1.16
N PRO A 249 18.44 -11.39 -1.86
CA PRO A 249 18.40 -11.51 -3.33
C PRO A 249 17.07 -12.03 -3.87
N THR A 250 16.44 -12.99 -3.19
CA THR A 250 15.13 -13.56 -3.60
C THR A 250 13.93 -12.62 -3.40
N SER A 251 14.13 -11.47 -2.73
CA SER A 251 13.07 -10.46 -2.48
C SER A 251 13.17 -9.27 -3.45
N ARG A 252 14.33 -9.06 -4.07
CA ARG A 252 14.61 -7.87 -4.91
C ARG A 252 13.67 -7.74 -6.10
N ASP A 253 13.46 -8.81 -6.86
CA ASP A 253 12.59 -8.79 -8.04
C ASP A 253 11.14 -8.43 -7.71
N CYS A 254 10.65 -8.80 -6.53
CA CYS A 254 9.33 -8.38 -6.04
C CYS A 254 9.26 -6.85 -5.94
N ILE A 255 10.21 -6.23 -5.26
CA ILE A 255 10.21 -4.78 -5.03
C ILE A 255 10.53 -4.01 -6.31
N GLU A 256 11.49 -4.46 -7.13
CA GLU A 256 11.74 -3.84 -8.44
C GLU A 256 10.51 -3.86 -9.35
N THR A 257 9.78 -4.98 -9.34
CA THR A 257 8.54 -5.11 -10.11
C THR A 257 7.46 -4.16 -9.56
N ALA A 258 7.31 -4.06 -8.24
CA ALA A 258 6.39 -3.13 -7.62
C ALA A 258 6.73 -1.67 -7.99
N ILE A 259 8.00 -1.26 -7.87
CA ILE A 259 8.49 0.07 -8.27
C ILE A 259 8.13 0.37 -9.74
N ARG A 260 8.42 -0.56 -10.67
CA ARG A 260 8.13 -0.36 -12.09
C ARG A 260 6.65 -0.28 -12.41
N LEU A 261 5.83 -1.04 -11.70
CA LEU A 261 4.38 -1.06 -11.93
C LEU A 261 3.71 0.18 -11.33
N TYR A 262 4.09 0.58 -10.13
CA TYR A 262 3.53 1.78 -9.49
C TYR A 262 4.08 3.08 -10.09
N GLY A 263 5.38 3.19 -10.27
CA GLY A 263 5.98 4.33 -10.99
C GLY A 263 5.44 4.46 -12.41
N GLY A 264 5.11 3.31 -13.04
CA GLY A 264 4.43 3.28 -14.33
C GLY A 264 3.04 3.92 -14.36
N ILE A 265 2.37 4.09 -13.20
CA ILE A 265 1.11 4.84 -13.09
C ILE A 265 1.35 6.30 -13.49
N LEU A 266 2.41 6.90 -12.99
CA LEU A 266 2.77 8.30 -13.28
C LEU A 266 3.02 8.50 -14.80
N ASP A 267 3.70 7.54 -15.45
CA ASP A 267 3.89 7.58 -16.90
C ASP A 267 2.58 7.44 -17.67
N GLU A 268 1.62 6.64 -17.18
CA GLU A 268 0.31 6.52 -17.80
C GLU A 268 -0.52 7.79 -17.62
N VAL A 269 -0.39 8.49 -16.49
CA VAL A 269 -1.04 9.79 -16.26
C VAL A 269 -0.54 10.81 -17.27
N GLU A 270 0.79 10.91 -17.47
CA GLU A 270 1.37 11.82 -18.47
C GLU A 270 0.94 11.46 -19.89
N ARG A 271 0.97 10.15 -20.28
CA ARG A 271 0.50 9.71 -21.60
C ARG A 271 -0.98 9.94 -21.84
N ALA A 272 -1.77 9.92 -20.77
CA ALA A 272 -3.18 10.27 -20.83
C ALA A 272 -3.44 11.78 -20.83
N ASP A 273 -2.39 12.59 -21.00
CA ASP A 273 -2.47 14.05 -20.95
C ASP A 273 -3.06 14.55 -19.62
N TYR A 274 -2.67 13.90 -18.52
CA TYR A 274 -3.10 14.15 -17.14
C TYR A 274 -4.61 14.00 -16.91
N ARG A 275 -5.34 13.29 -17.76
CA ARG A 275 -6.79 13.12 -17.67
C ARG A 275 -7.20 12.17 -16.54
N VAL A 276 -6.97 12.59 -15.29
CA VAL A 276 -7.31 11.84 -14.06
C VAL A 276 -8.63 12.30 -13.43
N LEU A 277 -9.21 13.43 -13.89
CA LEU A 277 -10.45 13.96 -13.34
C LEU A 277 -11.69 13.26 -13.90
N ASP A 278 -11.69 12.92 -15.18
CA ASP A 278 -12.81 12.32 -15.90
C ASP A 278 -12.70 10.78 -16.04
N ARG A 279 -11.53 10.21 -15.80
CA ARG A 279 -11.30 8.77 -15.91
C ARG A 279 -10.18 8.31 -15.00
N ARG A 280 -10.24 7.05 -14.58
CA ARG A 280 -9.16 6.40 -13.87
C ARG A 280 -8.10 5.88 -14.84
N VAL A 281 -6.87 6.32 -14.68
CA VAL A 281 -5.72 5.84 -15.47
C VAL A 281 -5.17 4.57 -14.82
N ALA A 282 -4.80 3.58 -15.63
CA ALA A 282 -4.26 2.32 -15.12
C ALA A 282 -3.18 1.76 -16.04
N VAL A 283 -2.18 1.12 -15.44
CA VAL A 283 -1.18 0.35 -16.20
C VAL A 283 -1.86 -0.83 -16.88
N GLY A 284 -1.83 -0.84 -18.20
CA GLY A 284 -2.51 -1.86 -19.03
C GLY A 284 -1.93 -3.26 -18.82
N PRO A 285 -2.72 -4.33 -19.13
CA PRO A 285 -2.32 -5.71 -18.90
C PRO A 285 -1.05 -6.11 -19.68
N ALA A 286 -0.88 -5.62 -20.89
CA ALA A 286 0.33 -5.87 -21.69
C ALA A 286 1.59 -5.29 -21.03
N ARG A 287 1.53 -4.09 -20.46
CA ARG A 287 2.65 -3.48 -19.72
C ARG A 287 2.92 -4.23 -18.42
N ARG A 288 1.87 -4.64 -17.70
CA ARG A 288 2.01 -5.48 -16.49
C ARG A 288 2.74 -6.78 -16.80
N ALA A 289 2.34 -7.48 -17.86
CA ALA A 289 2.99 -8.71 -18.29
C ALA A 289 4.45 -8.46 -18.70
N ARG A 290 4.73 -7.41 -19.47
CA ARG A 290 6.11 -7.05 -19.89
C ARG A 290 7.03 -6.77 -18.71
N VAL A 291 6.52 -6.23 -17.61
CA VAL A 291 7.30 -5.98 -16.39
C VAL A 291 7.44 -7.23 -15.53
N ALA A 292 6.35 -7.99 -15.34
CA ALA A 292 6.32 -9.11 -14.41
C ALA A 292 7.02 -10.37 -14.95
N VAL A 293 6.92 -10.67 -16.26
CA VAL A 293 7.47 -11.91 -16.83
C VAL A 293 9.00 -12.00 -16.70
N PRO A 294 9.80 -10.96 -17.05
CA PRO A 294 11.23 -10.98 -16.79
C PRO A 294 11.58 -11.08 -15.30
N GLY A 295 10.82 -10.42 -14.42
CA GLY A 295 10.98 -10.52 -12.97
C GLY A 295 10.77 -11.96 -12.48
N LEU A 296 9.74 -12.64 -12.95
CA LEU A 296 9.49 -14.05 -12.63
C LEU A 296 10.67 -14.95 -13.05
N ALA A 297 11.21 -14.76 -14.23
CA ALA A 297 12.36 -15.54 -14.71
C ALA A 297 13.58 -15.35 -13.79
N ARG A 298 13.91 -14.09 -13.42
CA ARG A 298 15.02 -13.79 -12.50
C ARG A 298 14.75 -14.34 -11.08
N ALA A 299 13.53 -14.17 -10.57
CA ALA A 299 13.16 -14.70 -9.24
C ALA A 299 13.27 -16.24 -9.18
N PHE A 300 12.96 -16.95 -10.28
CA PHE A 300 13.19 -18.38 -10.35
C PHE A 300 14.70 -18.73 -10.36
N ALA A 301 15.52 -17.98 -11.10
CA ALA A 301 16.98 -18.18 -11.11
C ALA A 301 17.59 -17.92 -9.73
N ALA A 302 17.23 -16.84 -9.05
CA ALA A 302 17.73 -16.49 -7.71
C ALA A 302 17.36 -17.50 -6.61
N ARG A 303 16.38 -18.39 -6.84
CA ARG A 303 16.00 -19.46 -5.89
C ARG A 303 16.79 -20.77 -6.07
N ARG A 304 17.54 -20.89 -7.15
CA ARG A 304 18.28 -22.10 -7.52
C ARG A 304 19.78 -21.98 -7.24
N GLY A 305 20.29 -20.77 -7.07
CA GLY A 305 21.65 -20.50 -6.62
C GLY A 305 21.68 -20.17 -5.13
#